data_7daece38aae5300beb1a9f7d6557e009
#
_entry.id   7daece38aae5300beb1a9f7d6557e009
#
_cell.length_a   1.000
_cell.length_b   1.000
_cell.length_c   1.000
_cell.angle_alpha   90.00
_cell.angle_beta   90.00
_cell.angle_gamma   90.00
#
_symmetry.space_group_name_H-M   'P 1'
#
loop_
_entity.id
_entity.type
_entity.pdbx_description
1 polymer ?
#
loop_
_entity_poly.entity_id
_entity_poly.type
_entity_poly.pdbx_seq_one_letter_code
_entity_poly.pdbx_strand_id
1 'polypeptide(L)'
;MTQRVETNIVFNHGYNFYRSDKKILIEQGGSRSGKTYNILLWIIFDYCSIYSDKIITVTRRVMPSLRATVMRDFFEILRKYELYDEENHNKSNSEYILNNNIIEFISLDQPAKIRGRKRNLLFINEANEIDWESWQQLIFRTEGKIVIDYNPSESTHWIYDKVLVRDDVIFYKTTYKDNPFIDKGLITELERLKETDEEYWQVFGLGERALSRTQI
;
A
#
# COMPACT_ATOMS: atom_id res chain seq x y z
N MET A 1 14.66 -12.50 -23.24
CA MET A 1 14.72 -13.30 -21.98
C MET A 1 13.57 -12.84 -21.10
N THR A 2 12.72 -13.75 -20.66
CA THR A 2 11.61 -13.37 -19.75
C THR A 2 12.20 -13.05 -18.37
N GLN A 3 12.23 -11.79 -18.01
CA GLN A 3 12.77 -11.36 -16.72
C GLN A 3 11.85 -11.88 -15.60
N ARG A 4 12.41 -12.64 -14.66
CA ARG A 4 11.64 -13.17 -13.52
C ARG A 4 11.31 -12.02 -12.55
N VAL A 5 10.04 -11.89 -12.17
CA VAL A 5 9.62 -10.92 -11.14
C VAL A 5 9.99 -11.45 -9.77
N GLU A 6 10.80 -10.69 -9.05
CA GLU A 6 11.20 -11.00 -7.67
C GLU A 6 10.18 -10.41 -6.69
N THR A 7 9.57 -11.27 -5.89
CA THR A 7 8.49 -10.88 -4.95
C THR A 7 8.75 -11.43 -3.56
N ASN A 8 8.10 -10.84 -2.56
CA ASN A 8 8.04 -11.40 -1.21
C ASN A 8 6.61 -11.91 -0.88
N ILE A 9 6.37 -12.28 0.39
CA ILE A 9 5.09 -12.85 0.85
C ILE A 9 3.90 -11.90 0.61
N VAL A 10 4.09 -10.58 0.62
CA VAL A 10 3.02 -9.58 0.43
C VAL A 10 2.40 -9.67 -0.96
N PHE A 11 3.18 -10.02 -1.99
CA PHE A 11 2.62 -10.31 -3.31
C PHE A 11 1.60 -11.44 -3.25
N ASN A 12 1.92 -12.52 -2.54
CA ASN A 12 1.02 -13.67 -2.37
C ASN A 12 -0.23 -13.30 -1.56
N HIS A 13 -0.12 -12.38 -0.61
CA HIS A 13 -1.29 -11.86 0.12
C HIS A 13 -2.26 -11.18 -0.84
N GLY A 14 -1.80 -10.31 -1.72
CA GLY A 14 -2.61 -9.68 -2.77
C GLY A 14 -3.24 -10.69 -3.71
N TYR A 15 -2.44 -11.67 -4.18
CA TYR A 15 -2.90 -12.75 -5.06
C TYR A 15 -4.05 -13.55 -4.43
N ASN A 16 -3.92 -13.98 -3.17
CA ASN A 16 -4.92 -14.76 -2.46
C ASN A 16 -6.15 -13.91 -2.09
N PHE A 17 -5.91 -12.65 -1.65
CA PHE A 17 -6.98 -11.72 -1.32
C PHE A 17 -7.92 -11.48 -2.49
N TYR A 18 -7.38 -11.21 -3.67
CA TYR A 18 -8.22 -10.88 -4.80
C TYR A 18 -9.14 -12.06 -5.21
N ARG A 19 -8.71 -13.30 -4.95
CA ARG A 19 -9.45 -14.54 -5.22
C ARG A 19 -10.39 -14.97 -4.09
N SER A 20 -10.37 -14.24 -2.96
CA SER A 20 -11.27 -14.47 -1.82
C SER A 20 -12.59 -13.69 -1.97
N ASP A 21 -13.54 -13.93 -1.08
CA ASP A 21 -14.79 -13.16 -0.93
C ASP A 21 -14.61 -11.84 -0.16
N LYS A 22 -13.43 -11.61 0.44
CA LYS A 22 -13.16 -10.46 1.29
C LYS A 22 -13.04 -9.16 0.48
N LYS A 23 -13.45 -8.06 1.10
CA LYS A 23 -13.49 -6.72 0.50
C LYS A 23 -12.22 -5.92 0.73
N ILE A 24 -11.57 -6.11 1.90
CA ILE A 24 -10.47 -5.28 2.36
C ILE A 24 -9.27 -6.16 2.72
N LEU A 25 -8.10 -5.80 2.19
CA LEU A 25 -6.80 -6.32 2.60
C LEU A 25 -6.07 -5.26 3.41
N ILE A 26 -5.60 -5.64 4.59
CA ILE A 26 -4.78 -4.82 5.47
C ILE A 26 -3.38 -5.41 5.58
N GLU A 27 -2.39 -4.65 5.14
CA GLU A 27 -0.96 -4.94 5.27
C GLU A 27 -0.34 -4.03 6.34
N GLN A 28 -0.41 -4.46 7.58
CA GLN A 28 0.32 -3.82 8.68
C GLN A 28 1.77 -4.32 8.69
N GLY A 29 2.72 -3.45 8.99
CA GLY A 29 4.07 -3.96 9.16
C GLY A 29 5.11 -2.89 9.45
N GLY A 30 6.30 -3.38 9.82
CA GLY A 30 7.45 -2.53 10.03
C GLY A 30 7.97 -1.88 8.75
N SER A 31 8.86 -0.92 8.93
CA SER A 31 9.62 -0.32 7.83
C SER A 31 10.47 -1.41 7.15
N ARG A 32 10.68 -1.24 5.85
CA ARG A 32 11.50 -2.18 5.05
C ARG A 32 10.95 -3.61 4.92
N SER A 33 9.72 -3.88 5.35
CA SER A 33 9.08 -5.17 5.09
C SER A 33 8.70 -5.40 3.61
N GLY A 34 8.80 -4.36 2.77
CA GLY A 34 8.50 -4.44 1.35
C GLY A 34 7.02 -4.40 0.98
N LYS A 35 6.13 -3.97 1.91
CA LYS A 35 4.68 -3.90 1.70
C LYS A 35 4.31 -3.17 0.41
N THR A 36 4.54 -1.87 0.37
CA THR A 36 4.16 -0.98 -0.73
C THR A 36 4.67 -1.49 -2.08
N TYR A 37 5.94 -1.85 -2.16
CA TYR A 37 6.56 -2.33 -3.39
C TYR A 37 5.91 -3.62 -3.90
N ASN A 38 5.64 -4.58 -3.03
CA ASN A 38 5.03 -5.86 -3.43
C ASN A 38 3.52 -5.77 -3.69
N ILE A 39 2.80 -4.83 -3.06
CA ILE A 39 1.43 -4.48 -3.45
C ILE A 39 1.42 -3.92 -4.89
N LEU A 40 2.36 -3.04 -5.23
CA LEU A 40 2.48 -2.52 -6.60
C LEU A 40 2.85 -3.61 -7.60
N LEU A 41 3.77 -4.52 -7.26
CA LEU A 41 4.09 -5.68 -8.10
C LEU A 41 2.84 -6.54 -8.34
N TRP A 42 2.05 -6.80 -7.30
CA TRP A 42 0.81 -7.54 -7.43
C TRP A 42 -0.21 -6.81 -8.33
N ILE A 43 -0.39 -5.50 -8.17
CA ILE A 43 -1.27 -4.71 -9.05
C ILE A 43 -0.83 -4.81 -10.51
N ILE A 44 0.47 -4.63 -10.77
CA ILE A 44 1.02 -4.61 -12.13
C ILE A 44 0.98 -6.01 -12.76
N PHE A 45 1.50 -7.04 -12.09
CA PHE A 45 1.77 -8.34 -12.71
C PHE A 45 0.67 -9.39 -12.52
N ASP A 46 -0.22 -9.23 -11.52
CA ASP A 46 -1.37 -10.13 -11.35
C ASP A 46 -2.67 -9.42 -11.73
N TYR A 47 -3.04 -8.33 -11.04
CA TYR A 47 -4.33 -7.68 -11.28
C TYR A 47 -4.47 -7.14 -12.71
N CYS A 48 -3.55 -6.32 -13.17
CA CYS A 48 -3.59 -5.73 -14.51
C CYS A 48 -3.33 -6.75 -15.63
N SER A 49 -2.75 -7.92 -15.35
CA SER A 49 -2.59 -8.98 -16.35
C SER A 49 -3.88 -9.76 -16.60
N ILE A 50 -4.78 -9.82 -15.63
CA ILE A 50 -6.04 -10.58 -15.71
C ILE A 50 -7.20 -9.67 -16.16
N TYR A 51 -7.20 -8.42 -15.75
CA TYR A 51 -8.32 -7.49 -15.98
C TYR A 51 -7.91 -6.34 -16.88
N SER A 52 -8.86 -5.89 -17.69
CA SER A 52 -8.80 -4.67 -18.51
C SER A 52 -9.98 -3.75 -18.20
N ASP A 53 -9.89 -2.51 -18.63
CA ASP A 53 -10.95 -1.50 -18.51
C ASP A 53 -11.35 -1.20 -17.06
N LYS A 54 -10.39 -1.30 -16.15
CA LYS A 54 -10.57 -1.01 -14.71
C LYS A 54 -9.92 0.32 -14.34
N ILE A 55 -10.51 0.96 -13.33
CA ILE A 55 -9.91 2.12 -12.68
C ILE A 55 -9.31 1.67 -11.34
N ILE A 56 -8.00 1.85 -11.23
CA ILE A 56 -7.19 1.55 -10.04
C ILE A 56 -6.73 2.87 -9.46
N THR A 57 -7.22 3.19 -8.27
CA THR A 57 -6.80 4.41 -7.57
C THR A 57 -5.74 4.09 -6.53
N VAL A 58 -4.58 4.70 -6.64
CA VAL A 58 -3.53 4.71 -5.65
C VAL A 58 -3.55 6.06 -4.93
N THR A 59 -3.67 6.06 -3.62
CA THR A 59 -3.84 7.30 -2.86
C THR A 59 -2.97 7.35 -1.61
N ARG A 60 -2.63 8.56 -1.19
CA ARG A 60 -2.00 8.91 0.06
C ARG A 60 -2.52 10.29 0.50
N ARG A 61 -2.26 10.68 1.76
CA ARG A 61 -2.77 11.92 2.34
C ARG A 61 -2.45 13.16 1.48
N VAL A 62 -1.19 13.35 1.09
CA VAL A 62 -0.74 14.54 0.35
C VAL A 62 0.04 14.19 -0.91
N MET A 63 -0.11 15.01 -1.97
CA MET A 63 0.52 14.78 -3.27
C MET A 63 2.06 14.73 -3.25
N PRO A 64 2.78 15.59 -2.52
CA PRO A 64 4.23 15.49 -2.45
C PRO A 64 4.72 14.14 -1.92
N SER A 65 4.09 13.62 -0.86
CA SER A 65 4.43 12.30 -0.31
C SER A 65 4.06 11.16 -1.28
N LEU A 66 2.89 11.24 -1.93
CA LEU A 66 2.45 10.28 -2.93
C LEU A 66 3.48 10.17 -4.09
N ARG A 67 3.94 11.32 -4.62
CA ARG A 67 4.93 11.37 -5.70
C ARG A 67 6.30 10.85 -5.29
N ALA A 68 6.75 11.23 -4.09
CA ALA A 68 8.08 10.86 -3.60
C ALA A 68 8.21 9.39 -3.18
N THR A 69 7.11 8.68 -3.03
CA THR A 69 7.07 7.29 -2.55
C THR A 69 6.39 6.37 -3.56
N VAL A 70 5.14 6.00 -3.30
CA VAL A 70 4.43 4.94 -4.04
C VAL A 70 4.33 5.20 -5.55
N MET A 71 4.14 6.46 -5.98
CA MET A 71 4.13 6.80 -7.42
C MET A 71 5.50 6.63 -8.05
N ARG A 72 6.57 7.04 -7.38
CA ARG A 72 7.95 6.82 -7.84
C ARG A 72 8.24 5.33 -7.98
N ASP A 73 7.92 4.53 -6.94
CA ASP A 73 8.15 3.09 -6.92
C ASP A 73 7.37 2.40 -8.06
N PHE A 74 6.14 2.82 -8.34
CA PHE A 74 5.35 2.32 -9.47
C PHE A 74 6.08 2.51 -10.81
N PHE A 75 6.55 3.73 -11.10
CA PHE A 75 7.26 4.00 -12.35
C PHE A 75 8.65 3.36 -12.40
N GLU A 76 9.33 3.17 -11.27
CA GLU A 76 10.57 2.40 -11.19
C GLU A 76 10.34 0.93 -11.55
N ILE A 77 9.27 0.31 -11.05
CA ILE A 77 8.87 -1.05 -11.41
C ILE A 77 8.60 -1.15 -12.91
N LEU A 78 7.81 -0.25 -13.47
CA LEU A 78 7.52 -0.27 -14.91
C LEU A 78 8.79 -0.17 -15.76
N ARG A 79 9.73 0.69 -15.39
CA ARG A 79 11.01 0.82 -16.12
C ARG A 79 11.90 -0.41 -15.92
N LYS A 80 12.00 -0.93 -14.71
CA LYS A 80 12.79 -2.13 -14.40
C LYS A 80 12.36 -3.33 -15.23
N TYR A 81 11.07 -3.47 -15.48
CA TYR A 81 10.51 -4.61 -16.21
C TYR A 81 10.12 -4.27 -17.66
N GLU A 82 10.61 -3.16 -18.21
CA GLU A 82 10.40 -2.73 -19.59
C GLU A 82 8.92 -2.58 -19.99
N LEU A 83 8.06 -2.22 -19.02
CA LEU A 83 6.62 -1.98 -19.21
C LEU A 83 6.27 -0.50 -19.36
N TYR A 84 7.25 0.39 -19.16
CA TYR A 84 7.00 1.82 -19.25
C TYR A 84 6.94 2.28 -20.70
N ASP A 85 5.85 2.96 -21.03
CA ASP A 85 5.65 3.65 -22.32
C ASP A 85 5.22 5.09 -22.04
N GLU A 86 5.93 6.06 -22.66
CA GLU A 86 5.64 7.49 -22.51
C GLU A 86 4.24 7.87 -23.02
N GLU A 87 3.73 7.23 -24.07
CA GLU A 87 2.40 7.48 -24.65
C GLU A 87 1.26 7.12 -23.68
N ASN A 88 1.51 6.17 -22.78
CA ASN A 88 0.57 5.73 -21.76
C ASN A 88 0.61 6.57 -20.48
N HIS A 89 1.53 7.55 -20.37
CA HIS A 89 1.73 8.34 -19.17
C HIS A 89 1.14 9.76 -19.28
N ASN A 90 -0.03 9.97 -18.73
CA ASN A 90 -0.61 11.31 -18.57
C ASN A 90 -0.06 11.99 -17.31
N LYS A 91 1.05 12.72 -17.45
CA LYS A 91 1.73 13.42 -16.35
C LYS A 91 0.87 14.51 -15.71
N SER A 92 0.02 15.18 -16.50
CA SER A 92 -0.84 16.27 -16.02
C SER A 92 -1.91 15.76 -15.06
N ASN A 93 -2.48 14.60 -15.33
CA ASN A 93 -3.51 13.97 -14.51
C ASN A 93 -2.93 13.02 -13.46
N SER A 94 -1.61 12.74 -13.49
CA SER A 94 -0.98 11.70 -12.68
C SER A 94 -1.64 10.32 -12.92
N GLU A 95 -1.79 9.94 -14.18
CA GLU A 95 -2.43 8.70 -14.63
C GLU A 95 -1.47 7.91 -15.53
N TYR A 96 -1.59 6.59 -15.50
CA TYR A 96 -0.90 5.68 -16.39
C TYR A 96 -1.85 4.61 -16.92
N ILE A 97 -1.74 4.26 -18.21
CA ILE A 97 -2.54 3.19 -18.81
C ILE A 97 -1.70 1.92 -18.90
N LEU A 98 -2.18 0.84 -18.29
CA LEU A 98 -1.55 -0.48 -18.34
C LEU A 98 -2.59 -1.54 -18.68
N ASN A 99 -2.45 -2.21 -19.81
CA ASN A 99 -3.42 -3.22 -20.29
C ASN A 99 -4.87 -2.69 -20.29
N ASN A 100 -5.10 -1.51 -20.84
CA ASN A 100 -6.36 -0.75 -20.83
C ASN A 100 -6.89 -0.38 -19.44
N ASN A 101 -6.18 -0.68 -18.37
CA ASN A 101 -6.54 -0.19 -17.05
C ASN A 101 -5.99 1.22 -16.84
N ILE A 102 -6.73 2.07 -16.17
CA ILE A 102 -6.29 3.40 -15.75
C ILE A 102 -5.79 3.29 -14.31
N ILE A 103 -4.50 3.52 -14.12
CA ILE A 103 -3.90 3.66 -12.79
C ILE A 103 -3.79 5.16 -12.50
N GLU A 104 -4.57 5.65 -11.56
CA GLU A 104 -4.59 7.07 -11.17
C GLU A 104 -3.99 7.28 -9.78
N PHE A 105 -3.23 8.36 -9.63
CA PHE A 105 -2.60 8.76 -8.37
C PHE A 105 -3.29 10.01 -7.84
N ILE A 106 -4.02 9.89 -6.73
CA ILE A 106 -4.84 10.96 -6.16
C ILE A 106 -4.46 11.19 -4.71
N SER A 107 -4.24 12.46 -4.32
CA SER A 107 -4.06 12.83 -2.93
C SER A 107 -5.38 13.27 -2.29
N LEU A 108 -5.48 13.11 -0.97
CA LEU A 108 -6.69 13.42 -0.21
C LEU A 108 -6.82 14.90 0.17
N ASP A 109 -5.79 15.70 -0.04
CA ASP A 109 -5.82 17.16 0.07
C ASP A 109 -6.62 17.84 -1.06
N GLN A 110 -7.13 17.05 -2.03
CA GLN A 110 -7.99 17.53 -3.11
C GLN A 110 -9.36 16.81 -3.10
N PRO A 111 -10.28 17.16 -2.18
CA PRO A 111 -11.56 16.45 -1.99
C PRO A 111 -12.42 16.37 -3.24
N ALA A 112 -12.34 17.34 -4.14
CA ALA A 112 -13.11 17.36 -5.38
C ALA A 112 -12.75 16.17 -6.32
N LYS A 113 -11.50 15.76 -6.35
CA LYS A 113 -11.04 14.60 -7.16
C LYS A 113 -11.51 13.26 -6.58
N ILE A 114 -11.68 13.19 -5.26
CA ILE A 114 -12.15 11.97 -4.59
C ILE A 114 -13.61 11.70 -4.90
N ARG A 115 -14.41 12.75 -5.03
CA ARG A 115 -15.88 12.69 -5.15
C ARG A 115 -16.38 12.28 -6.54
N GLY A 116 -15.55 12.37 -7.57
CA GLY A 116 -15.99 12.32 -8.96
C GLY A 116 -15.97 10.95 -9.64
N ARG A 117 -15.20 9.98 -9.16
CA ARG A 117 -14.96 8.74 -9.90
C ARG A 117 -15.26 7.49 -9.09
N LYS A 118 -15.95 6.54 -9.71
CA LYS A 118 -16.03 5.16 -9.25
C LYS A 118 -14.72 4.45 -9.58
N ARG A 119 -14.30 3.50 -8.74
CA ARG A 119 -13.08 2.72 -8.92
C ARG A 119 -13.32 1.24 -8.68
N ASN A 120 -12.50 0.42 -9.33
CA ASN A 120 -12.59 -1.03 -9.22
C ASN A 120 -11.60 -1.59 -8.18
N LEU A 121 -10.46 -0.94 -8.02
CA LEU A 121 -9.46 -1.24 -7.01
C LEU A 121 -8.97 0.05 -6.37
N LEU A 122 -8.89 0.05 -5.04
CA LEU A 122 -8.33 1.14 -4.26
C LEU A 122 -7.11 0.65 -3.50
N PHE A 123 -5.99 1.35 -3.63
CA PHE A 123 -4.83 1.17 -2.78
C PHE A 123 -4.55 2.45 -2.00
N ILE A 124 -4.61 2.38 -0.66
CA ILE A 124 -4.28 3.48 0.24
C ILE A 124 -2.93 3.20 0.88
N ASN A 125 -1.92 3.96 0.47
CA ASN A 125 -0.60 3.90 1.04
C ASN A 125 -0.51 4.78 2.29
N GLU A 126 0.08 4.27 3.36
CA GLU A 126 0.17 4.87 4.69
C GLU A 126 -1.22 5.30 5.21
N ALA A 127 -2.12 4.34 5.30
CA ALA A 127 -3.52 4.57 5.66
C ALA A 127 -3.70 5.16 7.07
N ASN A 128 -2.69 5.06 7.94
CA ASN A 128 -2.66 5.73 9.24
C ASN A 128 -2.57 7.26 9.14
N GLU A 129 -2.16 7.82 8.00
CA GLU A 129 -2.10 9.27 7.79
C GLU A 129 -3.47 9.89 7.49
N ILE A 130 -4.50 9.10 7.13
CA ILE A 130 -5.80 9.61 6.70
C ILE A 130 -6.85 9.57 7.82
N ASP A 131 -7.80 10.49 7.76
CA ASP A 131 -8.90 10.55 8.70
C ASP A 131 -10.06 9.59 8.32
N TRP A 132 -10.96 9.37 9.28
CA TRP A 132 -12.12 8.50 9.10
C TRP A 132 -13.09 9.00 8.03
N GLU A 133 -13.28 10.29 7.88
CA GLU A 133 -14.18 10.86 6.87
C GLU A 133 -13.64 10.59 5.45
N SER A 134 -12.35 10.81 5.24
CA SER A 134 -11.68 10.48 3.97
C SER A 134 -11.80 9.01 3.63
N TRP A 135 -11.60 8.11 4.60
CA TRP A 135 -11.83 6.68 4.43
C TRP A 135 -13.25 6.36 3.97
N GLN A 136 -14.27 6.93 4.64
CA GLN A 136 -15.67 6.71 4.27
C GLN A 136 -15.96 7.16 2.83
N GLN A 137 -15.44 8.32 2.43
CA GLN A 137 -15.63 8.82 1.07
C GLN A 137 -14.97 7.92 0.02
N LEU A 138 -13.82 7.35 0.31
CA LEU A 138 -13.11 6.43 -0.57
C LEU A 138 -13.86 5.10 -0.72
N ILE A 139 -14.28 4.49 0.39
CA ILE A 139 -14.94 3.18 0.38
C ILE A 139 -16.29 3.22 -0.34
N PHE A 140 -17.08 4.28 -0.17
CA PHE A 140 -18.38 4.42 -0.85
C PHE A 140 -18.28 4.50 -2.38
N ARG A 141 -17.10 4.81 -2.91
CA ARG A 141 -16.86 4.92 -4.36
C ARG A 141 -16.01 3.80 -4.90
N THR A 142 -15.70 2.80 -4.09
CA THR A 142 -14.93 1.63 -4.50
C THR A 142 -15.88 0.44 -4.69
N GLU A 143 -16.15 0.11 -5.94
CA GLU A 143 -17.04 -1.03 -6.29
C GLU A 143 -16.36 -2.38 -6.05
N GLY A 144 -15.05 -2.46 -6.30
CA GLY A 144 -14.25 -3.68 -6.13
C GLY A 144 -13.56 -3.79 -4.77
N LYS A 145 -12.30 -4.12 -4.79
CA LYS A 145 -11.46 -4.43 -3.61
C LYS A 145 -10.70 -3.21 -3.10
N ILE A 146 -10.31 -3.27 -1.83
CA ILE A 146 -9.54 -2.21 -1.16
C ILE A 146 -8.31 -2.84 -0.52
N VAL A 147 -7.16 -2.24 -0.74
CA VAL A 147 -5.89 -2.59 -0.10
C VAL A 147 -5.40 -1.39 0.68
N ILE A 148 -4.98 -1.59 1.90
CA ILE A 148 -4.32 -0.56 2.71
C ILE A 148 -3.02 -1.08 3.26
N ASP A 149 -1.99 -0.25 3.27
CA ASP A 149 -0.76 -0.51 4.00
C ASP A 149 -0.47 0.61 5.02
N TYR A 150 0.20 0.28 6.10
CA TYR A 150 0.66 1.25 7.09
C TYR A 150 1.68 0.67 8.07
N ASN A 151 2.40 1.56 8.73
CA ASN A 151 3.17 1.26 9.94
C ASN A 151 2.33 1.62 11.17
N PRO A 152 2.22 0.73 12.18
CA PRO A 152 1.29 0.90 13.29
C PRO A 152 1.85 1.83 14.40
N SER A 153 2.21 3.07 14.02
CA SER A 153 2.87 4.05 14.88
C SER A 153 1.95 4.70 15.92
N GLU A 154 0.64 4.44 15.82
CA GLU A 154 -0.35 5.02 16.72
C GLU A 154 -0.98 3.93 17.61
N SER A 155 -1.18 4.25 18.89
CA SER A 155 -1.82 3.33 19.84
C SER A 155 -3.33 3.24 19.67
N THR A 156 -3.96 4.27 19.10
CA THR A 156 -5.39 4.33 18.80
C THR A 156 -5.60 4.84 17.38
N HIS A 157 -6.40 4.15 16.58
CA HIS A 157 -6.72 4.56 15.23
C HIS A 157 -8.00 3.90 14.73
N TRP A 158 -8.76 4.56 13.86
CA TRP A 158 -10.00 4.03 13.28
C TRP A 158 -9.80 2.69 12.54
N ILE A 159 -8.61 2.41 12.03
CA ILE A 159 -8.28 1.12 11.41
C ILE A 159 -8.49 0.00 12.42
N TYR A 160 -8.02 0.16 13.66
CA TYR A 160 -8.13 -0.86 14.70
C TYR A 160 -9.56 -1.04 15.20
N ASP A 161 -10.25 0.07 15.45
CA ASP A 161 -11.52 0.06 16.15
C ASP A 161 -12.72 -0.18 15.23
N LYS A 162 -12.59 0.16 13.93
CA LYS A 162 -13.73 0.15 12.99
C LYS A 162 -13.52 -0.72 11.76
N VAL A 163 -12.28 -0.95 11.30
CA VAL A 163 -12.04 -1.71 10.08
C VAL A 163 -11.56 -3.12 10.39
N LEU A 164 -10.61 -3.31 11.29
CA LEU A 164 -10.12 -4.65 11.66
C LEU A 164 -11.18 -5.56 12.28
N VAL A 165 -12.24 -5.00 12.82
CA VAL A 165 -13.34 -5.76 13.45
C VAL A 165 -14.39 -6.25 12.45
N ARG A 166 -14.25 -5.89 11.16
CA ARG A 166 -15.18 -6.29 10.10
C ARG A 166 -14.93 -7.73 9.67
N ASP A 167 -15.97 -8.42 9.25
CA ASP A 167 -15.93 -9.80 8.75
C ASP A 167 -15.42 -9.92 7.29
N ASP A 168 -15.43 -8.81 6.53
CA ASP A 168 -14.99 -8.73 5.15
C ASP A 168 -13.51 -8.30 4.99
N VAL A 169 -12.70 -8.42 6.06
CA VAL A 169 -11.28 -8.03 6.11
C VAL A 169 -10.38 -9.26 6.14
N ILE A 170 -9.25 -9.19 5.43
CA ILE A 170 -8.07 -10.02 5.65
C ILE A 170 -6.96 -9.12 6.20
N PHE A 171 -6.31 -9.57 7.26
CA PHE A 171 -5.22 -8.86 7.92
C PHE A 171 -3.94 -9.68 7.89
N TYR A 172 -2.86 -9.05 7.45
CA TYR A 172 -1.52 -9.60 7.55
C TYR A 172 -0.58 -8.60 8.23
N LYS A 173 0.37 -9.16 9.00
CA LYS A 173 1.46 -8.41 9.61
C LYS A 173 2.78 -8.90 9.04
N THR A 174 3.61 -7.98 8.54
CA THR A 174 4.91 -8.25 7.95
C THR A 174 6.01 -7.43 8.61
N THR A 175 7.21 -7.96 8.61
CA THR A 175 8.40 -7.38 9.22
C THR A 175 9.53 -7.27 8.18
N TYR A 176 10.60 -6.60 8.53
CA TYR A 176 11.81 -6.61 7.68
C TYR A 176 12.37 -8.02 7.42
N LYS A 177 12.07 -9.00 8.29
CA LYS A 177 12.51 -10.41 8.16
C LYS A 177 11.78 -11.13 7.01
N ASP A 178 10.61 -10.64 6.62
CA ASP A 178 9.82 -11.17 5.50
C ASP A 178 10.28 -10.61 4.14
N ASN A 179 11.27 -9.70 4.16
CA ASN A 179 11.82 -9.10 2.96
C ASN A 179 13.21 -9.68 2.64
N PRO A 180 13.31 -10.64 1.71
CA PRO A 180 14.59 -11.26 1.36
C PRO A 180 15.56 -10.32 0.61
N PHE A 181 15.08 -9.15 0.18
CA PHE A 181 15.84 -8.17 -0.61
C PHE A 181 16.37 -7.00 0.22
N ILE A 182 16.18 -7.01 1.54
CA ILE A 182 16.66 -5.95 2.41
C ILE A 182 18.17 -5.95 2.51
N ASP A 183 18.78 -4.76 2.46
CA ASP A 183 20.22 -4.60 2.64
C ASP A 183 20.67 -5.01 4.05
N LYS A 184 21.81 -5.71 4.13
CA LYS A 184 22.35 -6.20 5.41
C LYS A 184 22.71 -5.08 6.39
N GLY A 185 23.17 -3.93 5.89
CA GLY A 185 23.44 -2.76 6.73
C GLY A 185 22.17 -2.23 7.40
N LEU A 186 21.05 -2.21 6.64
CA LEU A 186 19.76 -1.81 7.19
C LEU A 186 19.24 -2.80 8.26
N ILE A 187 19.47 -4.11 8.07
CA ILE A 187 19.15 -5.10 9.11
C ILE A 187 19.95 -4.80 10.38
N THR A 188 21.25 -4.53 10.24
CA THR A 188 22.11 -4.20 11.38
C THR A 188 21.61 -2.97 12.13
N GLU A 189 21.20 -1.92 11.44
CA GLU A 189 20.66 -0.71 12.06
C GLU A 189 19.29 -0.97 12.75
N LEU A 190 18.41 -1.76 12.14
CA LEU A 190 17.14 -2.15 12.75
C LEU A 190 17.35 -3.00 14.03
N GLU A 191 18.32 -3.93 14.01
CA GLU A 191 18.63 -4.74 15.19
C GLU A 191 19.27 -3.91 16.33
N ARG A 192 20.04 -2.85 16.01
CA ARG A 192 20.54 -1.91 17.02
C ARG A 192 19.42 -1.18 17.76
N LEU A 193 18.32 -0.85 17.07
CA LEU A 193 17.18 -0.19 17.69
C LEU A 193 16.58 -1.03 18.84
N LYS A 194 16.67 -2.35 18.76
CA LYS A 194 16.21 -3.24 19.81
C LYS A 194 16.87 -2.94 21.17
N GLU A 195 18.12 -2.50 21.16
CA GLU A 195 18.89 -2.19 22.37
C GLU A 195 18.79 -0.72 22.78
N THR A 196 18.58 0.18 21.81
CA THR A 196 18.63 1.63 22.03
C THR A 196 17.25 2.28 22.13
N ASP A 197 16.24 1.74 21.44
CA ASP A 197 14.84 2.20 21.43
C ASP A 197 13.91 1.02 21.09
N GLU A 198 13.64 0.19 22.10
CA GLU A 198 12.85 -1.02 21.92
C GLU A 198 11.43 -0.73 21.43
N GLU A 199 10.78 0.36 21.89
CA GLU A 199 9.44 0.74 21.45
C GLU A 199 9.43 1.08 19.94
N TYR A 200 10.41 1.85 19.50
CA TYR A 200 10.57 2.16 18.08
C TYR A 200 10.85 0.89 17.25
N TRP A 201 11.68 0.00 17.75
CA TRP A 201 11.98 -1.27 17.08
C TRP A 201 10.74 -2.17 16.98
N GLN A 202 9.91 -2.24 18.02
CA GLN A 202 8.66 -3.01 17.99
C GLN A 202 7.72 -2.48 16.89
N VAL A 203 7.56 -1.18 16.78
CA VAL A 203 6.68 -0.55 15.79
C VAL A 203 7.26 -0.64 14.38
N PHE A 204 8.46 -0.11 14.19
CA PHE A 204 9.05 0.06 12.86
C PHE A 204 9.87 -1.13 12.39
N GLY A 205 10.34 -1.97 13.29
CA GLY A 205 10.97 -3.24 12.96
C GLY A 205 9.95 -4.37 12.85
N LEU A 206 9.20 -4.64 13.90
CA LEU A 206 8.31 -5.79 13.97
C LEU A 206 6.87 -5.50 13.52
N GLY A 207 6.50 -4.26 13.27
CA GLY A 207 5.13 -3.89 12.89
C GLY A 207 4.12 -4.11 14.01
N GLU A 208 4.57 -4.08 15.26
CA GLU A 208 3.69 -4.12 16.43
C GLU A 208 3.02 -2.77 16.65
N ARG A 209 1.77 -2.78 17.11
CA ARG A 209 1.04 -1.55 17.44
C ARG A 209 1.75 -0.81 18.58
N ALA A 210 1.93 0.50 18.43
CA ALA A 210 2.48 1.34 19.49
C ALA A 210 1.69 1.20 20.80
N LEU A 211 2.38 1.15 21.92
CA LEU A 211 1.73 1.11 23.23
C LEU A 211 1.15 2.49 23.55
N SER A 212 -0.03 2.53 24.20
CA SER A 212 -0.52 3.79 24.73
C SER A 212 0.40 4.23 25.86
N ARG A 213 1.07 5.38 25.70
CA ARG A 213 1.76 5.99 26.83
C ARG A 213 0.70 6.39 27.84
N THR A 214 0.54 5.65 28.88
CA THR A 214 -0.15 6.11 30.09
C THR A 214 0.69 7.27 30.61
N GLN A 215 0.21 8.50 30.42
CA GLN A 215 0.77 9.63 31.15
C GLN A 215 0.55 9.35 32.62
N ILE A 216 1.64 9.05 33.33
CA ILE A 216 1.68 9.03 34.81
C ILE A 216 1.82 10.46 35.28
#